data_390133162122f7d261bf68d8c6a14026
#
_entry.id   390133162122f7d261bf68d8c6a14026
#
_cell.length_a   1.000
_cell.length_b   1.000
_cell.length_c   1.000
_cell.angle_alpha   90.00
_cell.angle_beta   90.00
_cell.angle_gamma   90.00
#
_symmetry.space_group_name_H-M   'P 1'
#
loop_
_entity.id
_entity.type
_entity.pdbx_description
1 polymer ?
#
loop_
_entity_poly.entity_id
_entity_poly.type
_entity_poly.pdbx_seq_one_letter_code
_entity_poly.pdbx_strand_id
1 'polypeptide(L)'
;GTRFGPRGLRIASTGIAWERPWPWLFDPFDVLAAVDYGDCAFDLGQPESVPGAIERHADGILARGCAMLTLGGDHFITYPLLKAHAKVHGPLSLVHFDAHTDTWPDRDVKRIDHGTMFYHAAREGWVVPGRSAQVGIRTTNDAPMGFDIQDARHVHASTPAAIAARIRDRVGDHPVYLTFDIDCLDPAFAPGTGTPVSGGLSSHQAFEILRHLEGINLVGMDVVEVSPPYDHAEITSLAGATIALELICLYASRRRTTEKSNDD
;
A
#
# COMPACT_ATOMS: atom_id res chain seq x y z
N GLY A 1 12.54 -0.80 -14.07
CA GLY A 1 12.11 -2.13 -13.68
C GLY A 1 10.67 -2.21 -13.22
N THR A 2 10.20 -1.31 -12.37
CA THR A 2 8.90 -1.41 -11.66
C THR A 2 7.68 -1.43 -12.58
N ARG A 3 7.76 -0.88 -13.80
CA ARG A 3 6.68 -0.98 -14.80
C ARG A 3 6.27 -2.43 -15.12
N PHE A 4 7.11 -3.40 -14.80
CA PHE A 4 6.82 -4.83 -14.96
C PHE A 4 6.24 -5.47 -13.68
N GLY A 5 6.15 -4.70 -12.59
CA GLY A 5 5.62 -5.14 -11.30
C GLY A 5 4.22 -5.76 -11.39
N PRO A 6 3.22 -5.07 -11.99
CA PRO A 6 1.87 -5.62 -12.09
C PRO A 6 1.80 -6.99 -12.76
N ARG A 7 2.59 -7.18 -13.82
CA ARG A 7 2.68 -8.48 -14.50
C ARG A 7 3.34 -9.54 -13.62
N GLY A 8 4.45 -9.20 -12.95
CA GLY A 8 5.14 -10.10 -12.03
C GLY A 8 4.24 -10.57 -10.90
N LEU A 9 3.53 -9.64 -10.27
CA LEU A 9 2.57 -9.90 -9.20
C LEU A 9 1.43 -10.83 -9.67
N ARG A 10 0.84 -10.57 -10.84
CA ARG A 10 -0.20 -11.44 -11.42
C ARG A 10 0.31 -12.85 -11.69
N ILE A 11 1.52 -13.00 -12.23
CA ILE A 11 2.12 -14.32 -12.46
C ILE A 11 2.31 -15.05 -11.13
N ALA A 12 2.94 -14.39 -10.14
CA ALA A 12 3.20 -14.98 -8.84
C ALA A 12 1.89 -15.35 -8.10
N SER A 13 0.81 -14.57 -8.26
CA SER A 13 -0.46 -14.82 -7.60
C SER A 13 -1.11 -16.14 -8.01
N THR A 14 -0.81 -16.68 -9.18
CA THR A 14 -1.36 -17.97 -9.63
C THR A 14 -0.92 -19.13 -8.76
N GLY A 15 0.20 -19.01 -8.04
CA GLY A 15 0.73 -20.02 -7.12
C GLY A 15 0.18 -19.93 -5.70
N ILE A 16 -0.52 -18.84 -5.34
CA ILE A 16 -1.00 -18.58 -3.97
C ILE A 16 -2.52 -18.38 -3.86
N ALA A 17 -3.24 -18.46 -4.96
CA ALA A 17 -4.69 -18.27 -5.02
C ALA A 17 -5.44 -19.52 -4.50
N TRP A 18 -5.32 -19.80 -3.21
CA TRP A 18 -6.02 -20.88 -2.53
C TRP A 18 -7.32 -20.37 -1.92
N GLU A 19 -8.35 -21.20 -1.90
CA GLU A 19 -9.69 -20.87 -1.41
C GLU A 19 -9.70 -20.27 -0.01
N ARG A 20 -8.81 -20.74 0.87
CA ARG A 20 -8.71 -20.26 2.27
C ARG A 20 -7.26 -19.94 2.62
N PRO A 21 -6.83 -18.71 2.36
CA PRO A 21 -5.47 -18.32 2.69
C PRO A 21 -5.17 -18.48 4.19
N TRP A 22 -4.04 -19.11 4.50
CA TRP A 22 -3.56 -19.19 5.89
C TRP A 22 -3.01 -17.83 6.34
N PRO A 23 -3.32 -17.33 7.56
CA PRO A 23 -4.18 -17.94 8.59
C PRO A 23 -5.62 -17.42 8.62
N TRP A 24 -6.09 -16.74 7.58
CA TRP A 24 -7.41 -16.09 7.53
C TRP A 24 -8.58 -17.07 7.64
N LEU A 25 -8.39 -18.33 7.21
CA LEU A 25 -9.36 -19.42 7.32
C LEU A 25 -10.73 -19.15 6.67
N PHE A 26 -10.80 -18.17 5.76
CA PHE A 26 -11.97 -17.92 4.92
C PHE A 26 -11.51 -17.56 3.50
N ASP A 27 -12.38 -17.77 2.53
CA ASP A 27 -12.16 -17.31 1.16
C ASP A 27 -12.60 -15.84 1.06
N PRO A 28 -11.69 -14.88 0.78
CA PRO A 28 -12.08 -13.49 0.61
C PRO A 28 -13.02 -13.26 -0.58
N PHE A 29 -13.02 -14.15 -1.57
CA PHE A 29 -13.86 -14.07 -2.76
C PHE A 29 -15.29 -14.59 -2.55
N ASP A 30 -15.56 -15.29 -1.44
CA ASP A 30 -16.92 -15.56 -0.96
C ASP A 30 -17.58 -14.27 -0.41
N VAL A 31 -16.79 -13.27 -0.02
CA VAL A 31 -17.24 -12.00 0.57
C VAL A 31 -17.22 -10.87 -0.44
N LEU A 32 -16.25 -10.90 -1.35
CA LEU A 32 -15.96 -9.81 -2.29
C LEU A 32 -16.21 -10.25 -3.74
N ALA A 33 -16.98 -9.46 -4.47
CA ALA A 33 -17.02 -9.57 -5.93
C ALA A 33 -15.77 -8.87 -6.51
N ALA A 34 -14.64 -9.57 -6.53
CA ALA A 34 -13.37 -9.03 -7.02
C ALA A 34 -13.18 -9.34 -8.52
N VAL A 35 -12.61 -8.37 -9.23
CA VAL A 35 -12.26 -8.50 -10.66
C VAL A 35 -10.86 -7.91 -10.90
N ASP A 36 -10.08 -8.54 -11.77
CA ASP A 36 -8.90 -7.90 -12.36
C ASP A 36 -9.40 -6.95 -13.46
N TYR A 37 -9.33 -5.65 -13.19
CA TYR A 37 -9.83 -4.62 -14.11
C TYR A 37 -8.85 -4.31 -15.24
N GLY A 38 -7.67 -4.94 -15.24
CA GLY A 38 -6.62 -4.70 -16.23
C GLY A 38 -5.75 -3.50 -15.88
N ASP A 39 -4.98 -3.04 -16.87
CA ASP A 39 -4.00 -1.97 -16.68
C ASP A 39 -4.60 -0.59 -17.01
N CYS A 40 -4.15 0.43 -16.29
CA CYS A 40 -4.42 1.82 -16.65
C CYS A 40 -3.71 2.17 -17.96
N ALA A 41 -4.47 2.62 -18.95
CA ALA A 41 -3.92 3.04 -20.23
C ALA A 41 -3.39 4.48 -20.15
N PHE A 42 -2.16 4.70 -20.59
CA PHE A 42 -1.52 6.01 -20.71
C PHE A 42 -0.54 6.06 -21.89
N ASP A 43 -0.19 7.26 -22.33
CA ASP A 43 0.75 7.48 -23.42
C ASP A 43 2.19 7.58 -22.87
N LEU A 44 3.01 6.58 -23.20
CA LEU A 44 4.44 6.55 -22.82
C LEU A 44 5.25 7.69 -23.45
N GLY A 45 4.77 8.27 -24.55
CA GLY A 45 5.39 9.43 -25.19
C GLY A 45 5.11 10.77 -24.49
N GLN A 46 4.19 10.77 -23.50
CA GLN A 46 3.78 11.95 -22.73
C GLN A 46 3.77 11.66 -21.24
N PRO A 47 4.95 11.44 -20.62
CA PRO A 47 5.04 11.01 -19.21
C PRO A 47 4.37 11.99 -18.24
N GLU A 48 4.32 13.28 -18.54
CA GLU A 48 3.61 14.28 -17.76
C GLU A 48 2.10 14.11 -17.74
N SER A 49 1.53 13.33 -18.65
CA SER A 49 0.09 13.00 -18.68
C SER A 49 -0.28 11.82 -17.79
N VAL A 50 0.70 11.01 -17.37
CA VAL A 50 0.49 9.76 -16.62
C VAL A 50 -0.26 9.99 -15.30
N PRO A 51 0.09 10.97 -14.45
CA PRO A 51 -0.65 11.20 -13.19
C PRO A 51 -2.13 11.47 -13.43
N GLY A 52 -2.45 12.31 -14.43
CA GLY A 52 -3.83 12.60 -14.79
C GLY A 52 -4.58 11.41 -15.40
N ALA A 53 -3.89 10.51 -16.10
CA ALA A 53 -4.49 9.28 -16.62
C ALA A 53 -4.85 8.31 -15.47
N ILE A 54 -3.96 8.15 -14.49
CA ILE A 54 -4.20 7.32 -13.30
C ILE A 54 -5.38 7.89 -12.49
N GLU A 55 -5.39 9.21 -12.24
CA GLU A 55 -6.47 9.88 -11.51
C GLU A 55 -7.83 9.63 -12.17
N ARG A 56 -7.96 9.86 -13.49
CA ARG A 56 -9.22 9.62 -14.22
C ARG A 56 -9.64 8.16 -14.20
N HIS A 57 -8.69 7.23 -14.32
CA HIS A 57 -8.97 5.80 -14.24
C HIS A 57 -9.54 5.41 -12.88
N ALA A 58 -8.91 5.88 -11.80
CA ALA A 58 -9.37 5.68 -10.44
C ALA A 58 -10.73 6.34 -10.18
N ASP A 59 -10.91 7.58 -10.60
CA ASP A 59 -12.22 8.30 -10.49
C ASP A 59 -13.36 7.47 -11.11
N GLY A 60 -13.11 6.84 -12.28
CA GLY A 60 -14.12 6.01 -12.96
C GLY A 60 -14.50 4.74 -12.20
N ILE A 61 -13.58 4.14 -11.45
CA ILE A 61 -13.81 2.94 -10.62
C ILE A 61 -14.51 3.35 -9.31
N LEU A 62 -13.97 4.36 -8.63
CA LEU A 62 -14.48 4.83 -7.34
C LEU A 62 -15.90 5.40 -7.44
N ALA A 63 -16.25 6.05 -8.56
CA ALA A 63 -17.60 6.54 -8.83
C ALA A 63 -18.67 5.43 -8.86
N ARG A 64 -18.26 4.16 -8.99
CA ARG A 64 -19.15 2.99 -8.94
C ARG A 64 -19.25 2.37 -7.54
N GLY A 65 -18.65 2.99 -6.52
CA GLY A 65 -18.64 2.48 -5.16
C GLY A 65 -17.70 1.27 -4.96
N CYS A 66 -16.77 1.04 -5.88
CA CYS A 66 -15.78 -0.03 -5.77
C CYS A 66 -14.58 0.43 -4.95
N ALA A 67 -14.02 -0.44 -4.12
CA ALA A 67 -12.68 -0.25 -3.58
C ALA A 67 -11.63 -0.72 -4.58
N MET A 68 -10.42 -0.20 -4.45
CA MET A 68 -9.31 -0.54 -5.35
C MET A 68 -8.14 -1.12 -4.57
N LEU A 69 -7.59 -2.23 -5.09
CA LEU A 69 -6.22 -2.63 -4.86
C LEU A 69 -5.44 -2.37 -6.14
N THR A 70 -4.47 -1.47 -6.08
CA THR A 70 -3.63 -1.13 -7.23
C THR A 70 -2.31 -1.89 -7.17
N LEU A 71 -1.95 -2.55 -8.26
CA LEU A 71 -0.63 -3.15 -8.43
C LEU A 71 0.26 -2.14 -9.17
N GLY A 72 1.21 -1.57 -8.44
CA GLY A 72 2.12 -0.57 -8.99
C GLY A 72 3.31 -1.21 -9.68
N GLY A 73 3.86 -0.45 -10.30
CA GLY A 73 4.86 0.42 -10.78
C GLY A 73 5.61 1.19 -9.68
N ASP A 74 6.07 2.30 -10.10
CA ASP A 74 6.75 3.29 -9.27
C ASP A 74 5.82 3.82 -8.16
N HIS A 75 6.34 4.08 -6.97
CA HIS A 75 5.54 4.53 -5.83
C HIS A 75 4.83 5.86 -6.07
N PHE A 76 5.33 6.68 -6.99
CA PHE A 76 4.65 7.93 -7.34
C PHE A 76 3.19 7.74 -7.78
N ILE A 77 2.79 6.55 -8.27
CA ILE A 77 1.39 6.29 -8.67
C ILE A 77 0.40 6.51 -7.52
N THR A 78 0.86 6.37 -6.28
CA THR A 78 0.04 6.57 -5.07
C THR A 78 -0.43 8.02 -4.95
N TYR A 79 0.32 9.01 -5.46
CA TYR A 79 -0.08 10.41 -5.42
C TYR A 79 -1.40 10.71 -6.15
N PRO A 80 -1.58 10.38 -7.45
CA PRO A 80 -2.86 10.55 -8.11
C PRO A 80 -3.97 9.64 -7.54
N LEU A 81 -3.62 8.47 -7.00
CA LEU A 81 -4.58 7.57 -6.34
C LEU A 81 -5.12 8.19 -5.04
N LEU A 82 -4.27 8.77 -4.20
CA LEU A 82 -4.67 9.50 -2.99
C LEU A 82 -5.61 10.65 -3.32
N LYS A 83 -5.31 11.41 -4.38
CA LYS A 83 -6.17 12.49 -4.85
C LYS A 83 -7.56 11.99 -5.23
N ALA A 84 -7.64 10.90 -6.00
CA ALA A 84 -8.91 10.32 -6.41
C ALA A 84 -9.73 9.80 -5.20
N HIS A 85 -9.07 9.08 -4.27
CA HIS A 85 -9.73 8.58 -3.07
C HIS A 85 -10.18 9.73 -2.13
N ALA A 86 -9.37 10.77 -1.98
CA ALA A 86 -9.74 11.92 -1.15
C ALA A 86 -10.97 12.68 -1.66
N LYS A 87 -11.23 12.70 -2.97
CA LYS A 87 -12.46 13.26 -3.54
C LYS A 87 -13.73 12.52 -3.07
N VAL A 88 -13.62 11.21 -2.86
CA VAL A 88 -14.76 10.35 -2.49
C VAL A 88 -14.90 10.23 -0.97
N HIS A 89 -13.77 10.08 -0.26
CA HIS A 89 -13.78 9.75 1.18
C HIS A 89 -13.40 10.92 2.08
N GLY A 90 -13.07 12.08 1.50
CA GLY A 90 -12.48 13.19 2.25
C GLY A 90 -11.00 12.93 2.59
N PRO A 91 -10.38 13.79 3.43
CA PRO A 91 -8.98 13.65 3.81
C PRO A 91 -8.69 12.27 4.44
N LEU A 92 -7.62 11.62 3.98
CA LEU A 92 -7.27 10.24 4.30
C LEU A 92 -6.27 10.16 5.47
N SER A 93 -6.35 9.09 6.23
CA SER A 93 -5.22 8.58 6.99
C SER A 93 -4.36 7.70 6.07
N LEU A 94 -3.04 7.85 6.11
CA LEU A 94 -2.10 7.02 5.38
C LEU A 94 -1.48 5.99 6.31
N VAL A 95 -1.52 4.72 5.93
CA VAL A 95 -0.69 3.65 6.50
C VAL A 95 0.34 3.27 5.45
N HIS A 96 1.59 3.60 5.70
CA HIS A 96 2.67 3.52 4.72
C HIS A 96 3.76 2.56 5.21
N PHE A 97 3.98 1.47 4.50
CA PHE A 97 5.07 0.52 4.70
C PHE A 97 6.17 0.81 3.69
N ASP A 98 7.38 1.11 4.15
CA ASP A 98 8.47 1.56 3.28
C ASP A 98 9.81 1.62 4.04
N ALA A 99 10.92 1.60 3.32
CA ALA A 99 12.23 1.99 3.85
C ALA A 99 12.41 3.51 3.92
N HIS A 100 11.62 4.26 3.14
CA HIS A 100 11.71 5.69 2.92
C HIS A 100 10.46 6.41 3.45
N THR A 101 10.56 7.69 3.74
CA THR A 101 9.39 8.46 4.21
C THR A 101 8.58 9.05 3.06
N ASP A 102 9.19 9.24 1.90
CA ASP A 102 8.61 9.85 0.70
C ASP A 102 7.98 11.24 0.94
N THR A 103 8.55 11.91 1.95
CA THR A 103 8.14 13.26 2.39
C THR A 103 9.26 14.29 2.23
N TRP A 104 10.26 14.03 1.36
CA TRP A 104 11.30 15.03 1.12
C TRP A 104 10.71 16.31 0.56
N PRO A 105 11.06 17.49 1.14
CA PRO A 105 10.51 18.75 0.70
C PRO A 105 10.89 19.05 -0.75
N ASP A 106 9.90 19.30 -1.59
CA ASP A 106 10.08 19.80 -2.95
C ASP A 106 9.13 21.00 -3.17
N ARG A 107 9.58 21.97 -3.96
CA ARG A 107 8.77 23.12 -4.34
C ARG A 107 8.13 22.96 -5.72
N ASP A 108 8.62 22.02 -6.51
CA ASP A 108 8.11 21.76 -7.86
C ASP A 108 7.00 20.69 -7.83
N VAL A 109 5.76 21.16 -7.71
CA VAL A 109 4.57 20.31 -7.72
C VAL A 109 4.31 19.56 -9.03
N LYS A 110 5.08 19.88 -10.09
CA LYS A 110 4.97 19.19 -11.38
C LYS A 110 5.98 18.05 -11.49
N ARG A 111 6.93 17.98 -10.58
CA ARG A 111 7.92 16.92 -10.58
C ARG A 111 7.26 15.58 -10.24
N ILE A 112 7.48 14.59 -11.08
CA ILE A 112 7.08 13.20 -10.84
C ILE A 112 8.24 12.54 -10.09
N ASP A 113 8.05 12.31 -8.79
CA ASP A 113 9.10 11.83 -7.92
C ASP A 113 8.50 11.06 -6.73
N HIS A 114 8.92 9.80 -6.57
CA HIS A 114 8.43 8.94 -5.50
C HIS A 114 8.91 9.38 -4.11
N GLY A 115 10.03 10.10 -4.01
CA GLY A 115 10.54 10.57 -2.70
C GLY A 115 9.82 11.79 -2.14
N THR A 116 8.96 12.47 -2.90
CA THR A 116 8.35 13.75 -2.51
C THR A 116 6.83 13.73 -2.47
N MET A 117 6.21 12.66 -2.94
CA MET A 117 4.78 12.61 -3.20
C MET A 117 3.92 12.79 -1.95
N PHE A 118 4.30 12.24 -0.80
CA PHE A 118 3.53 12.40 0.44
C PHE A 118 3.74 13.77 1.09
N TYR A 119 4.86 14.44 0.81
CA TYR A 119 5.01 15.86 1.16
C TYR A 119 3.93 16.69 0.45
N HIS A 120 3.73 16.49 -0.85
CA HIS A 120 2.70 17.20 -1.62
C HIS A 120 1.29 16.79 -1.20
N ALA A 121 1.00 15.49 -1.08
CA ALA A 121 -0.33 15.00 -0.68
C ALA A 121 -0.78 15.54 0.69
N ALA A 122 0.16 15.65 1.64
CA ALA A 122 -0.11 16.24 2.94
C ALA A 122 -0.35 17.75 2.86
N ARG A 123 0.43 18.47 2.06
CA ARG A 123 0.27 19.93 1.88
C ARG A 123 -1.03 20.29 1.15
N GLU A 124 -1.49 19.45 0.25
CA GLU A 124 -2.75 19.62 -0.46
C GLU A 124 -3.97 19.14 0.35
N GLY A 125 -3.73 18.56 1.53
CA GLY A 125 -4.78 18.15 2.45
C GLY A 125 -5.47 16.84 2.10
N TRP A 126 -4.93 16.05 1.16
CA TRP A 126 -5.48 14.72 0.84
C TRP A 126 -5.09 13.68 1.88
N VAL A 127 -3.91 13.84 2.49
CA VAL A 127 -3.44 13.02 3.60
C VAL A 127 -3.29 13.90 4.85
N VAL A 128 -3.70 13.36 5.99
CA VAL A 128 -3.57 14.03 7.29
C VAL A 128 -2.46 13.37 8.09
N PRO A 129 -1.24 13.94 8.13
CA PRO A 129 -0.09 13.32 8.83
C PRO A 129 -0.37 13.02 10.30
N GLY A 130 -1.11 13.92 11.00
CA GLY A 130 -1.45 13.78 12.41
C GLY A 130 -2.27 12.52 12.75
N ARG A 131 -2.82 11.82 11.80
CA ARG A 131 -3.53 10.53 11.95
C ARG A 131 -3.05 9.47 10.96
N SER A 132 -1.77 9.56 10.58
CA SER A 132 -1.11 8.64 9.64
C SER A 132 0.13 8.03 10.27
N ALA A 133 0.51 6.84 9.81
CA ALA A 133 1.66 6.10 10.29
C ALA A 133 2.55 5.63 9.15
N GLN A 134 3.86 5.61 9.39
CA GLN A 134 4.88 5.06 8.50
C GLN A 134 5.65 3.95 9.23
N VAL A 135 5.86 2.82 8.59
CA VAL A 135 6.40 1.59 9.20
C VAL A 135 7.60 1.08 8.40
N GLY A 136 8.71 0.81 9.07
CA GLY A 136 9.89 0.22 8.45
C GLY A 136 10.95 1.23 8.01
N ILE A 137 10.70 2.52 8.22
CA ILE A 137 11.58 3.60 7.79
C ILE A 137 13.00 3.40 8.33
N ARG A 138 13.99 3.52 7.48
CA ARG A 138 15.42 3.39 7.84
C ARG A 138 16.34 4.25 6.99
N THR A 139 15.78 5.31 6.41
CA THR A 139 16.49 6.39 5.73
C THR A 139 16.28 7.70 6.48
N THR A 140 17.19 8.66 6.28
CA THR A 140 17.13 9.96 6.97
C THR A 140 16.30 10.94 6.17
N ASN A 141 15.33 11.57 6.82
CA ASN A 141 14.60 12.72 6.31
C ASN A 141 14.28 13.68 7.46
N ASP A 142 14.65 14.95 7.31
CA ASP A 142 14.46 16.00 8.32
C ASP A 142 13.03 16.58 8.32
N ALA A 143 12.14 16.09 7.44
CA ALA A 143 10.76 16.57 7.31
C ALA A 143 9.71 15.49 7.67
N PRO A 144 9.55 15.12 8.96
CA PRO A 144 8.61 14.07 9.38
C PRO A 144 7.14 14.51 9.25
N MET A 145 6.85 15.79 9.04
CA MET A 145 5.52 16.38 8.81
C MET A 145 4.43 16.01 9.83
N GLY A 146 4.76 15.32 10.92
CA GLY A 146 3.82 14.88 11.94
C GLY A 146 3.25 13.47 11.73
N PHE A 147 3.79 12.69 10.78
CA PHE A 147 3.55 11.26 10.70
C PHE A 147 4.05 10.54 11.94
N ASP A 148 3.37 9.47 12.33
CA ASP A 148 3.87 8.53 13.34
C ASP A 148 4.84 7.55 12.70
N ILE A 149 6.14 7.82 12.84
CA ILE A 149 7.20 6.99 12.23
C ILE A 149 7.56 5.86 13.20
N GLN A 150 7.24 4.64 12.82
CA GLN A 150 7.68 3.40 13.46
C GLN A 150 8.86 2.85 12.64
N ASP A 151 10.06 3.34 12.92
CA ASP A 151 11.26 2.97 12.17
C ASP A 151 11.58 1.48 12.29
N ALA A 152 12.46 0.96 11.42
CA ALA A 152 12.80 -0.46 11.39
C ALA A 152 13.35 -0.96 12.73
N ARG A 153 14.11 -0.13 13.48
CA ARG A 153 14.66 -0.51 14.79
C ARG A 153 13.55 -0.69 15.83
N HIS A 154 12.54 0.21 15.79
CA HIS A 154 11.36 0.09 16.65
C HIS A 154 10.56 -1.17 16.30
N VAL A 155 10.36 -1.44 15.00
CA VAL A 155 9.64 -2.65 14.54
C VAL A 155 10.37 -3.92 15.00
N HIS A 156 11.69 -3.99 14.85
CA HIS A 156 12.48 -5.14 15.30
C HIS A 156 12.46 -5.35 16.82
N ALA A 157 12.31 -4.29 17.59
CA ALA A 157 12.24 -4.35 19.05
C ALA A 157 10.83 -4.61 19.61
N SER A 158 9.82 -4.64 18.76
CA SER A 158 8.40 -4.73 19.13
C SER A 158 7.74 -5.99 18.58
N THR A 159 6.56 -6.34 19.10
CA THR A 159 5.74 -7.38 18.49
C THR A 159 4.89 -6.81 17.34
N PRO A 160 4.58 -7.61 16.30
CA PRO A 160 3.67 -7.16 15.23
C PRO A 160 2.32 -6.62 15.75
N ALA A 161 1.76 -7.25 16.78
CA ALA A 161 0.52 -6.80 17.40
C ALA A 161 0.66 -5.42 18.05
N ALA A 162 1.79 -5.10 18.69
CA ALA A 162 2.03 -3.79 19.29
C ALA A 162 2.18 -2.68 18.23
N ILE A 163 2.89 -2.98 17.13
CA ILE A 163 3.00 -2.08 15.97
C ILE A 163 1.62 -1.79 15.39
N ALA A 164 0.84 -2.83 15.12
CA ALA A 164 -0.50 -2.68 14.56
C ALA A 164 -1.47 -1.96 15.50
N ALA A 165 -1.41 -2.20 16.81
CA ALA A 165 -2.21 -1.48 17.79
C ALA A 165 -1.94 0.03 17.74
N ARG A 166 -0.67 0.43 17.68
CA ARG A 166 -0.28 1.83 17.56
C ARG A 166 -0.76 2.46 16.25
N ILE A 167 -0.74 1.70 15.14
CA ILE A 167 -1.32 2.16 13.87
C ILE A 167 -2.83 2.36 14.01
N ARG A 168 -3.57 1.37 14.56
CA ARG A 168 -5.03 1.49 14.77
C ARG A 168 -5.40 2.67 15.63
N ASP A 169 -4.70 2.88 16.74
CA ASP A 169 -4.91 4.03 17.63
C ASP A 169 -4.68 5.36 16.89
N ARG A 170 -3.68 5.39 15.98
CA ARG A 170 -3.32 6.58 15.22
C ARG A 170 -4.34 6.92 14.16
N VAL A 171 -4.86 5.93 13.42
CA VAL A 171 -5.81 6.15 12.31
C VAL A 171 -7.26 6.28 12.80
N GLY A 172 -7.60 5.64 13.94
CA GLY A 172 -8.98 5.62 14.45
C GLY A 172 -9.97 5.10 13.40
N ASP A 173 -11.16 5.70 13.37
CA ASP A 173 -12.25 5.34 12.43
C ASP A 173 -12.16 6.09 11.10
N HIS A 174 -11.12 6.88 10.89
CA HIS A 174 -10.95 7.66 9.66
C HIS A 174 -10.71 6.79 8.43
N PRO A 175 -11.08 7.26 7.22
CA PRO A 175 -10.78 6.51 6.00
C PRO A 175 -9.27 6.36 5.82
N VAL A 176 -8.83 5.11 5.62
CA VAL A 176 -7.43 4.72 5.51
C VAL A 176 -7.10 4.33 4.08
N TYR A 177 -6.06 4.93 3.53
CA TYR A 177 -5.34 4.40 2.37
C TYR A 177 -4.08 3.69 2.86
N LEU A 178 -3.91 2.41 2.47
CA LEU A 178 -2.73 1.64 2.82
C LEU A 178 -1.86 1.44 1.57
N THR A 179 -0.63 1.92 1.63
CA THR A 179 0.36 1.73 0.58
C THR A 179 1.51 0.88 1.10
N PHE A 180 1.90 -0.11 0.31
CA PHE A 180 2.99 -1.01 0.64
C PHE A 180 4.08 -0.95 -0.43
N ASP A 181 5.16 -0.22 -0.12
CA ASP A 181 6.39 -0.32 -0.88
C ASP A 181 7.11 -1.63 -0.52
N ILE A 182 7.46 -2.41 -1.54
CA ILE A 182 8.08 -3.71 -1.32
C ILE A 182 9.46 -3.61 -0.67
N ASP A 183 10.12 -2.45 -0.77
CA ASP A 183 11.42 -2.22 -0.14
C ASP A 183 11.33 -2.01 1.39
N CYS A 184 10.11 -1.92 1.95
CA CYS A 184 9.90 -2.08 3.39
C CYS A 184 10.50 -3.38 3.91
N LEU A 185 10.43 -4.43 3.09
CA LEU A 185 11.08 -5.70 3.39
C LEU A 185 12.60 -5.58 3.26
N ASP A 186 13.32 -6.39 4.05
CA ASP A 186 14.77 -6.53 3.89
C ASP A 186 15.10 -7.13 2.51
N PRO A 187 16.19 -6.70 1.85
CA PRO A 187 16.62 -7.28 0.58
C PRO A 187 16.84 -8.81 0.60
N ALA A 188 16.96 -9.43 1.76
CA ALA A 188 16.97 -10.88 1.90
C ALA A 188 15.63 -11.53 1.56
N PHE A 189 14.51 -10.79 1.66
CA PHE A 189 13.14 -11.24 1.38
C PHE A 189 12.58 -10.63 0.10
N ALA A 190 13.04 -9.43 -0.28
CA ALA A 190 12.57 -8.69 -1.45
C ALA A 190 13.74 -8.00 -2.17
N PRO A 191 14.62 -8.77 -2.86
CA PRO A 191 15.75 -8.18 -3.60
C PRO A 191 15.33 -7.42 -4.86
N GLY A 192 14.14 -7.69 -5.41
CA GLY A 192 13.66 -7.16 -6.68
C GLY A 192 12.96 -5.81 -6.53
N THR A 193 13.69 -4.79 -6.09
CA THR A 193 13.20 -3.41 -5.98
C THR A 193 14.26 -2.41 -6.45
N GLY A 194 13.88 -1.15 -6.62
CA GLY A 194 14.75 -0.09 -7.16
C GLY A 194 15.71 0.51 -6.12
N THR A 195 15.26 0.70 -4.90
CA THR A 195 15.97 1.42 -3.83
C THR A 195 16.06 0.61 -2.54
N PRO A 196 16.60 -0.62 -2.58
CA PRO A 196 16.64 -1.49 -1.41
C PRO A 196 17.55 -0.92 -0.31
N VAL A 197 17.12 -1.03 0.94
CA VAL A 197 17.91 -0.66 2.12
C VAL A 197 17.97 -1.86 3.07
N SER A 198 19.17 -2.23 3.53
CA SER A 198 19.36 -3.35 4.48
C SER A 198 18.80 -3.03 5.87
N GLY A 199 18.41 -4.05 6.63
CA GLY A 199 17.83 -3.91 7.96
C GLY A 199 16.32 -3.75 7.97
N GLY A 200 15.66 -4.17 6.88
CA GLY A 200 14.20 -4.13 6.70
C GLY A 200 13.44 -5.24 7.44
N LEU A 201 12.14 -5.27 7.26
CA LEU A 201 11.25 -6.26 7.84
C LEU A 201 11.44 -7.62 7.15
N SER A 202 11.26 -8.69 7.91
CA SER A 202 11.00 -9.99 7.31
C SER A 202 9.58 -10.03 6.72
N SER A 203 9.34 -10.91 5.75
CA SER A 203 8.00 -11.14 5.22
C SER A 203 7.01 -11.54 6.34
N HIS A 204 7.44 -12.38 7.29
CA HIS A 204 6.63 -12.76 8.46
C HIS A 204 6.21 -11.54 9.29
N GLN A 205 7.14 -10.64 9.65
CA GLN A 205 6.80 -9.44 10.42
C GLN A 205 5.78 -8.56 9.69
N ALA A 206 5.97 -8.35 8.39
CA ALA A 206 5.06 -7.55 7.58
C ALA A 206 3.65 -8.16 7.53
N PHE A 207 3.54 -9.45 7.24
CA PHE A 207 2.24 -10.15 7.18
C PHE A 207 1.52 -10.13 8.52
N GLU A 208 2.22 -10.40 9.63
CA GLU A 208 1.61 -10.35 10.95
C GLU A 208 1.14 -8.94 11.34
N ILE A 209 1.90 -7.89 10.99
CA ILE A 209 1.43 -6.51 11.21
C ILE A 209 0.15 -6.25 10.41
N LEU A 210 0.10 -6.61 9.13
CA LEU A 210 -1.09 -6.43 8.28
C LEU A 210 -2.32 -7.15 8.85
N ARG A 211 -2.16 -8.40 9.30
CA ARG A 211 -3.24 -9.21 9.92
C ARG A 211 -3.79 -8.57 11.18
N HIS A 212 -2.91 -7.98 12.01
CA HIS A 212 -3.32 -7.27 13.22
C HIS A 212 -3.94 -5.89 12.96
N LEU A 213 -4.01 -5.42 11.70
CA LEU A 213 -4.75 -4.20 11.33
C LEU A 213 -6.26 -4.45 11.12
N GLU A 214 -6.76 -5.65 11.36
CA GLU A 214 -8.18 -5.97 11.23
C GLU A 214 -9.05 -4.91 11.94
N GLY A 215 -10.11 -4.47 11.23
CA GLY A 215 -11.05 -3.46 11.72
C GLY A 215 -10.80 -2.03 11.26
N ILE A 216 -9.61 -1.67 10.71
CA ILE A 216 -9.39 -0.31 10.19
C ILE A 216 -10.35 0.03 9.03
N ASN A 217 -10.65 1.30 8.85
CA ASN A 217 -11.51 1.78 7.77
C ASN A 217 -10.76 1.86 6.43
N LEU A 218 -10.35 0.71 5.91
CA LEU A 218 -9.59 0.62 4.66
C LEU A 218 -10.47 0.97 3.46
N VAL A 219 -10.12 2.00 2.69
CA VAL A 219 -10.88 2.50 1.54
C VAL A 219 -10.12 2.39 0.21
N GLY A 220 -8.80 2.25 0.26
CA GLY A 220 -7.94 2.05 -0.90
C GLY A 220 -6.60 1.46 -0.49
N MET A 221 -5.94 0.78 -1.41
CA MET A 221 -4.67 0.11 -1.14
C MET A 221 -3.84 -0.06 -2.41
N ASP A 222 -2.53 -0.14 -2.23
CA ASP A 222 -1.62 -0.51 -3.31
C ASP A 222 -0.41 -1.32 -2.83
N VAL A 223 0.24 -1.99 -3.78
CA VAL A 223 1.55 -2.64 -3.63
C VAL A 223 2.43 -2.13 -4.75
N VAL A 224 3.57 -1.54 -4.40
CA VAL A 224 4.43 -0.79 -5.33
C VAL A 224 5.89 -1.22 -5.28
N GLU A 225 6.69 -0.70 -6.20
CA GLU A 225 8.15 -0.85 -6.32
C GLU A 225 8.65 -2.28 -6.56
N VAL A 226 7.77 -3.25 -6.86
CA VAL A 226 8.21 -4.57 -7.33
C VAL A 226 8.85 -4.43 -8.72
N SER A 227 10.13 -4.79 -8.80
CA SER A 227 10.94 -4.71 -10.02
C SER A 227 11.41 -6.10 -10.47
N PRO A 228 10.63 -6.82 -11.29
CA PRO A 228 10.97 -8.16 -11.76
C PRO A 228 12.36 -8.29 -12.41
N PRO A 229 12.90 -7.28 -13.14
CA PRO A 229 14.26 -7.37 -13.67
C PRO A 229 15.38 -7.46 -12.62
N TYR A 230 15.11 -7.04 -11.39
CA TYR A 230 16.05 -7.15 -10.26
C TYR A 230 15.71 -8.33 -9.33
N ASP A 231 14.57 -9.00 -9.58
CA ASP A 231 14.11 -10.11 -8.76
C ASP A 231 14.95 -11.37 -9.00
N HIS A 232 15.03 -12.23 -8.01
CA HIS A 232 15.70 -13.51 -8.11
C HIS A 232 14.70 -14.63 -7.79
N ALA A 233 14.52 -15.55 -8.72
CA ALA A 233 13.58 -16.67 -8.57
C ALA A 233 12.15 -16.22 -8.16
N GLU A 234 11.74 -15.04 -8.58
CA GLU A 234 10.42 -14.45 -8.30
C GLU A 234 10.11 -14.25 -6.80
N ILE A 235 11.14 -14.21 -5.93
CA ILE A 235 10.97 -14.08 -4.47
C ILE A 235 10.21 -12.80 -4.13
N THR A 236 10.59 -11.68 -4.75
CA THR A 236 9.95 -10.37 -4.51
C THR A 236 8.54 -10.33 -5.08
N SER A 237 8.35 -10.85 -6.28
CA SER A 237 7.03 -10.95 -6.91
C SER A 237 6.07 -11.81 -6.08
N LEU A 238 6.57 -12.91 -5.50
CA LEU A 238 5.81 -13.77 -4.59
C LEU A 238 5.45 -13.02 -3.28
N ALA A 239 6.42 -12.32 -2.69
CA ALA A 239 6.17 -11.52 -1.48
C ALA A 239 5.12 -10.44 -1.74
N GLY A 240 5.23 -9.70 -2.85
CA GLY A 240 4.27 -8.66 -3.22
C GLY A 240 2.87 -9.22 -3.52
N ALA A 241 2.78 -10.36 -4.21
CA ALA A 241 1.50 -11.04 -4.46
C ALA A 241 0.85 -11.52 -3.15
N THR A 242 1.66 -12.02 -2.20
CA THR A 242 1.17 -12.41 -0.87
C THR A 242 0.66 -11.19 -0.10
N ILE A 243 1.38 -10.07 -0.12
CA ILE A 243 0.92 -8.81 0.49
C ILE A 243 -0.42 -8.37 -0.14
N ALA A 244 -0.53 -8.42 -1.46
CA ALA A 244 -1.79 -8.10 -2.14
C ALA A 244 -2.95 -8.99 -1.66
N LEU A 245 -2.72 -10.28 -1.46
CA LEU A 245 -3.72 -11.21 -0.91
C LEU A 245 -4.04 -10.89 0.56
N GLU A 246 -3.05 -10.58 1.40
CA GLU A 246 -3.26 -10.13 2.78
C GLU A 246 -4.14 -8.87 2.84
N LEU A 247 -3.91 -7.91 1.94
CA LEU A 247 -4.72 -6.69 1.85
C LEU A 247 -6.17 -6.98 1.40
N ILE A 248 -6.37 -7.90 0.47
CA ILE A 248 -7.71 -8.37 0.07
C ILE A 248 -8.42 -9.01 1.26
N CYS A 249 -7.74 -9.90 1.99
CA CYS A 249 -8.29 -10.55 3.19
C CYS A 249 -8.61 -9.53 4.29
N LEU A 250 -7.72 -8.57 4.52
CA LEU A 250 -7.93 -7.47 5.48
C LEU A 250 -9.17 -6.64 5.12
N TYR A 251 -9.35 -6.31 3.85
CA TYR A 251 -10.53 -5.60 3.38
C TYR A 251 -11.82 -6.43 3.52
N ALA A 252 -11.75 -7.73 3.22
CA ALA A 252 -12.88 -8.65 3.34
C ALA A 252 -13.30 -8.89 4.79
N SER A 253 -12.36 -8.97 5.73
CA SER A 253 -12.63 -9.29 7.14
C SER A 253 -13.58 -8.27 7.79
N ARG A 254 -13.43 -6.99 7.48
CA ARG A 254 -14.30 -5.94 7.98
C ARG A 254 -15.75 -6.11 7.52
N ARG A 255 -15.97 -6.51 6.27
CA ARG A 255 -17.31 -6.72 5.70
C ARG A 255 -18.02 -7.90 6.35
N ARG A 256 -17.28 -8.99 6.62
CA ARG A 256 -17.82 -10.16 7.34
C ARG A 256 -18.33 -9.81 8.74
N THR A 257 -17.65 -8.92 9.44
CA THR A 257 -18.04 -8.49 10.78
C THR A 257 -19.31 -7.65 10.73
N THR A 258 -19.47 -6.81 9.72
CA THR A 258 -20.67 -5.97 9.54
C THR A 258 -21.91 -6.80 9.17
N GLU A 259 -21.78 -7.84 8.35
CA GLU A 259 -22.89 -8.74 8.00
C GLU A 259 -23.40 -9.53 9.21
N LYS A 260 -22.49 -10.07 10.02
CA LYS A 260 -22.86 -10.80 11.25
C LYS A 260 -23.58 -9.95 12.29
N SER A 261 -23.27 -8.64 12.36
CA SER A 261 -23.94 -7.72 13.30
C SER A 261 -25.32 -7.25 12.81
N ASN A 262 -25.68 -7.49 11.55
CA ASN A 262 -27.00 -7.18 11.00
C ASN A 262 -27.97 -8.39 11.01
N ASP A 263 -27.45 -9.59 11.26
CA ASP A 263 -28.24 -10.84 11.32
C ASP A 263 -28.60 -11.25 12.77
N ASP A 264 -28.08 -10.54 13.78
CA ASP A 264 -28.41 -10.68 15.21
C ASP A 264 -29.41 -9.55 15.64
#